data_957fbed8a1e749cc00552ca59afec5a7
#
_entry.id   957fbed8a1e749cc00552ca59afec5a7
#
_cell.length_a   1.000
_cell.length_b   1.000
_cell.length_c   1.000
_cell.angle_alpha   90.00
_cell.angle_beta   90.00
_cell.angle_gamma   90.00
#
_symmetry.space_group_name_H-M   'P 1'
#
loop_
_entity.id
_entity.type
_entity.pdbx_description
1 polymer ?
#
loop_
_entity_poly.entity_id
_entity_poly.type
_entity_poly.pdbx_seq_one_letter_code
_entity_poly.pdbx_strand_id
1 'polypeptide(L)'
;MIARTRQGDYAAFEALYNKYKGQVYRTALAIVRDQGAAEDILQDCFIKVYTHIDRIDSSLPLIPWLYRVTVNLSYNWVTRRKRWLTPLENVIDRLTTAPRTSPEQAVEEDELQRAVQEAIYSLNFEQRVVLILFYLSNFSIREIAYILDVPEGTVKSRLHYGRANLRQKLLGDRRLSIGVAYEWS
;
A
#
# COMPACT_ATOMS: atom_id res chain seq x y z
N MET A 1 9.94 -23.74 2.21
CA MET A 1 9.09 -23.27 1.10
C MET A 1 9.95 -22.81 -0.09
N ILE A 2 10.75 -21.76 0.02
CA ILE A 2 11.61 -21.24 -1.07
C ILE A 2 12.48 -22.33 -1.70
N ALA A 3 13.22 -23.11 -0.90
CA ALA A 3 14.11 -24.16 -1.43
C ALA A 3 13.37 -25.24 -2.23
N ARG A 4 12.16 -25.61 -1.84
CA ARG A 4 11.34 -26.58 -2.59
C ARG A 4 10.78 -25.97 -3.88
N THR A 5 10.33 -24.71 -3.84
CA THR A 5 9.89 -23.99 -5.06
C THR A 5 11.02 -23.88 -6.07
N ARG A 6 12.26 -23.65 -5.62
CA ARG A 6 13.47 -23.60 -6.45
C ARG A 6 13.74 -24.94 -7.15
N GLN A 7 13.34 -26.06 -6.54
CA GLN A 7 13.43 -27.40 -7.14
C GLN A 7 12.26 -27.72 -8.08
N GLY A 8 11.42 -26.75 -8.42
CA GLY A 8 10.26 -26.93 -9.29
C GLY A 8 9.02 -27.50 -8.59
N ASP A 9 9.01 -27.53 -7.25
CA ASP A 9 7.85 -28.03 -6.50
C ASP A 9 6.72 -26.99 -6.57
N TYR A 10 5.74 -27.27 -7.44
CA TYR A 10 4.59 -26.43 -7.66
C TYR A 10 3.70 -26.28 -6.40
N ALA A 11 3.52 -27.37 -5.62
CA ALA A 11 2.75 -27.33 -4.38
C ALA A 11 3.40 -26.40 -3.34
N ALA A 12 4.73 -26.34 -3.31
CA ALA A 12 5.45 -25.40 -2.44
C ALA A 12 5.26 -23.95 -2.89
N PHE A 13 5.19 -23.68 -4.19
CA PHE A 13 4.88 -22.34 -4.71
C PHE A 13 3.43 -21.95 -4.43
N GLU A 14 2.48 -22.83 -4.64
CA GLU A 14 1.06 -22.61 -4.31
C GLU A 14 0.87 -22.28 -2.81
N ALA A 15 1.52 -23.03 -1.94
CA ALA A 15 1.49 -22.75 -0.50
C ALA A 15 2.08 -21.38 -0.15
N LEU A 16 3.16 -20.97 -0.83
CA LEU A 16 3.76 -19.66 -0.69
C LEU A 16 2.81 -18.55 -1.18
N TYR A 17 2.20 -18.72 -2.35
CA TYR A 17 1.20 -17.82 -2.88
C TYR A 17 0.03 -17.65 -1.91
N ASN A 18 -0.59 -18.76 -1.48
CA ASN A 18 -1.73 -18.73 -0.57
C ASN A 18 -1.42 -18.08 0.77
N LYS A 19 -0.18 -18.23 1.26
CA LYS A 19 0.28 -17.62 2.52
C LYS A 19 0.37 -16.09 2.42
N TYR A 20 0.83 -15.54 1.29
CA TYR A 20 1.20 -14.12 1.21
C TYR A 20 0.31 -13.28 0.30
N LYS A 21 -0.54 -13.89 -0.57
CA LYS A 21 -1.40 -13.16 -1.51
C LYS A 21 -2.25 -12.06 -0.86
N GLY A 22 -2.85 -12.36 0.31
CA GLY A 22 -3.70 -11.39 0.99
C GLY A 22 -2.94 -10.18 1.54
N GLN A 23 -1.70 -10.37 1.99
CA GLN A 23 -0.86 -9.28 2.48
C GLN A 23 -0.39 -8.39 1.32
N VAL A 24 0.11 -9.01 0.24
CA VAL A 24 0.54 -8.30 -0.96
C VAL A 24 -0.61 -7.50 -1.57
N TYR A 25 -1.78 -8.14 -1.75
CA TYR A 25 -2.97 -7.48 -2.30
C TYR A 25 -3.41 -6.27 -1.47
N ARG A 26 -3.58 -6.45 -0.14
CA ARG A 26 -4.00 -5.34 0.74
C ARG A 26 -3.01 -4.17 0.72
N THR A 27 -1.71 -4.47 0.69
CA THR A 27 -0.68 -3.42 0.62
C THR A 27 -0.71 -2.71 -0.73
N ALA A 28 -0.80 -3.44 -1.83
CA ALA A 28 -0.95 -2.87 -3.17
C ALA A 28 -2.20 -1.98 -3.24
N LEU A 29 -3.35 -2.50 -2.81
CA LEU A 29 -4.62 -1.76 -2.81
C LEU A 29 -4.55 -0.47 -1.97
N ALA A 30 -3.95 -0.53 -0.79
CA ALA A 30 -3.76 0.65 0.05
C ALA A 30 -2.86 1.71 -0.61
N ILE A 31 -1.87 1.30 -1.42
CA ILE A 31 -0.97 2.21 -2.12
C ILE A 31 -1.62 2.81 -3.37
N VAL A 32 -2.24 1.97 -4.23
CA VAL A 32 -2.73 2.41 -5.55
C VAL A 32 -4.20 2.82 -5.55
N ARG A 33 -5.00 2.33 -4.60
CA ARG A 33 -6.44 2.57 -4.46
C ARG A 33 -7.26 2.22 -5.72
N ASP A 34 -6.85 1.16 -6.38
CA ASP A 34 -7.48 0.64 -7.58
C ASP A 34 -7.44 -0.89 -7.52
N GLN A 35 -8.60 -1.54 -7.54
CA GLN A 35 -8.71 -2.99 -7.36
C GLN A 35 -8.03 -3.76 -8.50
N GLY A 36 -8.31 -3.36 -9.75
CA GLY A 36 -7.69 -4.01 -10.91
C GLY A 36 -6.17 -3.88 -10.89
N ALA A 37 -5.67 -2.68 -10.59
CA ALA A 37 -4.22 -2.48 -10.43
C ALA A 37 -3.63 -3.29 -9.28
N ALA A 38 -4.33 -3.44 -8.17
CA ALA A 38 -3.86 -4.24 -7.04
C ALA A 38 -3.80 -5.74 -7.38
N GLU A 39 -4.74 -6.23 -8.20
CA GLU A 39 -4.75 -7.60 -8.73
C GLU A 39 -3.59 -7.82 -9.71
N ASP A 40 -3.37 -6.90 -10.63
CA ASP A 40 -2.23 -6.95 -11.56
C ASP A 40 -0.89 -6.93 -10.81
N ILE A 41 -0.76 -6.05 -9.82
CA ILE A 41 0.45 -5.97 -8.97
C ILE A 41 0.66 -7.27 -8.19
N LEU A 42 -0.41 -7.88 -7.68
CA LEU A 42 -0.34 -9.18 -7.01
C LEU A 42 0.19 -10.25 -7.95
N GLN A 43 -0.37 -10.36 -9.16
CA GLN A 43 0.07 -11.33 -10.17
C GLN A 43 1.54 -11.09 -10.55
N ASP A 44 1.90 -9.87 -10.91
CA ASP A 44 3.26 -9.49 -11.29
C ASP A 44 4.27 -9.75 -10.17
N CYS A 45 3.88 -9.52 -8.91
CA CYS A 45 4.71 -9.81 -7.75
C CYS A 45 5.06 -11.30 -7.68
N PHE A 46 4.07 -12.19 -7.83
CA PHE A 46 4.32 -13.63 -7.77
C PHE A 46 4.96 -14.19 -9.03
N ILE A 47 4.75 -13.62 -10.20
CA ILE A 47 5.54 -13.91 -11.40
C ILE A 47 7.02 -13.57 -11.12
N LYS A 48 7.31 -12.42 -10.50
CA LYS A 48 8.70 -12.08 -10.11
C LYS A 48 9.28 -13.04 -9.07
N VAL A 49 8.48 -13.49 -8.09
CA VAL A 49 8.93 -14.55 -7.17
C VAL A 49 9.35 -15.78 -7.95
N TYR A 50 8.49 -16.28 -8.83
CA TYR A 50 8.74 -17.49 -9.59
C TYR A 50 9.97 -17.37 -10.50
N THR A 51 10.07 -16.28 -11.25
CA THR A 51 11.17 -16.06 -12.21
C THR A 51 12.51 -15.71 -11.56
N HIS A 52 12.50 -15.23 -10.32
CA HIS A 52 13.73 -14.86 -9.60
C HIS A 52 14.01 -15.74 -8.39
N ILE A 53 13.29 -16.86 -8.25
CA ILE A 53 13.38 -17.73 -7.05
C ILE A 53 14.81 -18.19 -6.79
N ASP A 54 15.61 -18.41 -7.82
CA ASP A 54 17.01 -18.84 -7.72
C ASP A 54 17.94 -17.75 -7.14
N ARG A 55 17.56 -16.47 -7.32
CA ARG A 55 18.32 -15.30 -6.87
C ARG A 55 17.89 -14.81 -5.49
N ILE A 56 16.75 -15.29 -4.98
CA ILE A 56 16.26 -14.92 -3.66
C ILE A 56 17.13 -15.63 -2.63
N ASP A 57 17.83 -14.87 -1.80
CA ASP A 57 18.61 -15.44 -0.71
C ASP A 57 17.68 -16.13 0.31
N SER A 58 17.78 -17.46 0.39
CA SER A 58 16.96 -18.26 1.30
C SER A 58 17.33 -18.10 2.78
N SER A 59 18.46 -17.46 3.10
CA SER A 59 18.86 -17.11 4.45
C SER A 59 18.13 -15.87 4.99
N LEU A 60 17.56 -15.05 4.08
CA LEU A 60 16.83 -13.85 4.44
C LEU A 60 15.31 -14.08 4.42
N PRO A 61 14.55 -13.39 5.28
CA PRO A 61 13.10 -13.45 5.24
C PRO A 61 12.56 -13.01 3.88
N LEU A 62 11.65 -13.81 3.30
CA LEU A 62 11.02 -13.50 2.01
C LEU A 62 10.12 -12.26 2.07
N ILE A 63 9.52 -12.00 3.22
CA ILE A 63 8.51 -10.93 3.39
C ILE A 63 9.05 -9.55 2.99
N PRO A 64 10.20 -9.04 3.48
CA PRO A 64 10.73 -7.75 3.04
C PRO A 64 10.95 -7.67 1.53
N TRP A 65 11.37 -8.76 0.90
CA TRP A 65 11.57 -8.81 -0.54
C TRP A 65 10.23 -8.69 -1.29
N LEU A 66 9.19 -9.43 -0.87
CA LEU A 66 7.84 -9.32 -1.42
C LEU A 66 7.30 -7.90 -1.35
N TYR A 67 7.47 -7.26 -0.20
CA TYR A 67 7.00 -5.88 -0.02
C TYR A 67 7.81 -4.88 -0.85
N ARG A 68 9.12 -5.07 -1.01
CA ARG A 68 9.95 -4.28 -1.92
C ARG A 68 9.41 -4.38 -3.36
N VAL A 69 9.13 -5.58 -3.83
CA VAL A 69 8.56 -5.80 -5.17
C VAL A 69 7.19 -5.15 -5.31
N THR A 70 6.31 -5.34 -4.32
CA THR A 70 4.97 -4.74 -4.30
C THR A 70 5.02 -3.22 -4.37
N VAL A 71 5.87 -2.57 -3.55
CA VAL A 71 6.05 -1.11 -3.56
C VAL A 71 6.58 -0.63 -4.90
N ASN A 72 7.58 -1.30 -5.48
CA ASN A 72 8.16 -0.91 -6.76
C ASN A 72 7.14 -1.03 -7.91
N LEU A 73 6.34 -2.10 -7.93
CA LEU A 73 5.27 -2.26 -8.91
C LEU A 73 4.19 -1.18 -8.75
N SER A 74 3.80 -0.90 -7.50
CA SER A 74 2.85 0.18 -7.18
C SER A 74 3.37 1.56 -7.61
N TYR A 75 4.66 1.84 -7.38
CA TYR A 75 5.29 3.09 -7.83
C TYR A 75 5.25 3.23 -9.36
N ASN A 76 5.62 2.16 -10.06
CA ASN A 76 5.60 2.15 -11.52
C ASN A 76 4.19 2.39 -12.07
N TRP A 77 3.18 1.80 -11.46
CA TRP A 77 1.78 2.01 -11.84
C TRP A 77 1.34 3.46 -11.61
N VAL A 78 1.59 4.01 -10.42
CA VAL A 78 1.23 5.41 -10.08
C VAL A 78 1.93 6.40 -11.01
N THR A 79 3.21 6.20 -11.31
CA THR A 79 3.97 7.08 -12.21
C THR A 79 3.51 6.98 -13.66
N ARG A 80 3.18 5.79 -14.15
CA ARG A 80 2.60 5.62 -15.49
C ARG A 80 1.25 6.32 -15.58
N ARG A 81 0.35 6.09 -14.62
CA ARG A 81 -0.97 6.72 -14.59
C ARG A 81 -0.85 8.25 -14.61
N LYS A 82 0.01 8.84 -13.80
CA LYS A 82 0.26 10.30 -13.83
C LYS A 82 0.68 10.79 -15.21
N ARG A 83 1.55 10.07 -15.91
CA ARG A 83 2.02 10.45 -17.26
C ARG A 83 0.88 10.45 -18.30
N TRP A 84 -0.08 9.57 -18.19
CA TRP A 84 -1.19 9.46 -19.14
C TRP A 84 -2.36 10.40 -18.82
N LEU A 85 -2.55 10.79 -17.58
CA LEU A 85 -3.69 11.58 -17.11
C LEU A 85 -3.44 13.10 -17.08
N THR A 86 -2.21 13.56 -17.17
CA THR A 86 -1.85 14.99 -17.07
C THR A 86 -2.60 15.94 -18.02
N PRO A 87 -3.17 15.54 -19.18
CA PRO A 87 -4.02 16.41 -19.97
C PRO A 87 -5.52 16.38 -19.63
N LEU A 88 -6.02 15.37 -18.90
CA LEU A 88 -7.46 15.10 -18.76
C LEU A 88 -7.97 15.09 -17.31
N GLU A 89 -7.10 15.11 -16.30
CA GLU A 89 -7.48 14.95 -14.88
C GLU A 89 -8.40 16.04 -14.33
N ASN A 90 -8.37 17.25 -14.90
CA ASN A 90 -9.24 18.34 -14.44
C ASN A 90 -10.74 18.12 -14.74
N VAL A 91 -11.09 17.11 -15.54
CA VAL A 91 -12.47 16.84 -15.97
C VAL A 91 -13.01 15.53 -15.38
N ILE A 92 -12.17 14.51 -15.24
CA ILE A 92 -12.60 13.14 -14.89
C ILE A 92 -12.68 12.90 -13.37
N ASP A 93 -11.83 13.53 -12.55
CA ASP A 93 -11.88 13.42 -11.08
C ASP A 93 -13.20 13.93 -10.46
N ARG A 94 -13.98 14.71 -11.22
CA ARG A 94 -15.33 15.14 -10.82
C ARG A 94 -16.43 14.14 -11.12
N LEU A 95 -16.15 13.08 -11.88
CA LEU A 95 -17.18 12.14 -12.38
C LEU A 95 -17.05 10.70 -11.86
N THR A 96 -15.93 10.33 -11.26
CA THR A 96 -15.73 8.98 -10.71
C THR A 96 -15.91 8.96 -9.19
N THR A 97 -17.16 9.04 -8.76
CA THR A 97 -17.56 8.70 -7.40
C THR A 97 -17.54 7.18 -7.18
N ALA A 98 -17.06 6.80 -6.01
CA ALA A 98 -16.83 5.47 -5.48
C ALA A 98 -17.94 4.41 -5.72
N PRO A 99 -17.60 3.10 -5.62
CA PRO A 99 -18.59 2.03 -5.67
C PRO A 99 -19.55 2.10 -4.47
N ARG A 100 -20.83 1.94 -4.79
CA ARG A 100 -21.98 2.02 -3.87
C ARG A 100 -22.15 0.74 -3.08
N THR A 101 -22.26 0.82 -1.75
CA THR A 101 -22.98 -0.17 -0.93
C THR A 101 -23.76 0.58 0.14
N SER A 102 -25.07 0.34 0.26
CA SER A 102 -25.95 0.86 1.32
C SER A 102 -26.19 -0.24 2.37
N PRO A 103 -26.68 -0.02 3.59
CA PRO A 103 -27.55 1.01 4.15
C PRO A 103 -27.14 1.60 5.52
N GLU A 104 -27.87 2.50 6.02
CA GLU A 104 -27.80 3.62 6.96
C GLU A 104 -26.96 3.58 8.24
N GLN A 105 -26.64 2.47 8.87
CA GLN A 105 -25.69 2.43 10.02
C GLN A 105 -24.26 2.09 9.60
N ALA A 106 -24.08 1.52 8.41
CA ALA A 106 -22.79 1.36 7.73
C ALA A 106 -22.28 2.70 7.15
N VAL A 107 -23.11 3.73 7.08
CA VAL A 107 -22.80 4.98 6.38
C VAL A 107 -21.79 5.84 7.14
N GLU A 108 -21.92 6.00 8.47
CA GLU A 108 -21.00 6.84 9.26
C GLU A 108 -19.60 6.19 9.40
N GLU A 109 -19.54 4.89 9.63
CA GLU A 109 -18.27 4.15 9.71
C GLU A 109 -17.58 4.08 8.33
N ASP A 110 -18.37 4.00 7.26
CA ASP A 110 -17.89 4.01 5.88
C ASP A 110 -17.44 5.42 5.45
N GLU A 111 -18.11 6.48 5.88
CA GLU A 111 -17.69 7.87 5.63
C GLU A 111 -16.38 8.23 6.35
N LEU A 112 -16.22 7.80 7.60
CA LEU A 112 -14.98 7.98 8.35
C LEU A 112 -13.82 7.23 7.68
N GLN A 113 -14.04 5.96 7.33
CA GLN A 113 -13.03 5.16 6.61
C GLN A 113 -12.65 5.79 5.27
N ARG A 114 -13.63 6.27 4.50
CA ARG A 114 -13.40 6.95 3.23
C ARG A 114 -12.58 8.22 3.42
N ALA A 115 -12.92 9.06 4.39
CA ALA A 115 -12.19 10.29 4.67
C ALA A 115 -10.74 10.01 5.05
N VAL A 116 -10.47 9.01 5.89
CA VAL A 116 -9.11 8.58 6.25
C VAL A 116 -8.36 8.05 5.03
N GLN A 117 -8.99 7.22 4.20
CA GLN A 117 -8.37 6.69 2.98
C GLN A 117 -8.04 7.81 1.98
N GLU A 118 -8.94 8.78 1.79
CA GLU A 118 -8.73 9.95 0.93
C GLU A 118 -7.57 10.80 1.45
N ALA A 119 -7.52 11.04 2.76
CA ALA A 119 -6.44 11.78 3.39
C ALA A 119 -5.08 11.07 3.20
N ILE A 120 -5.01 9.75 3.39
CA ILE A 120 -3.81 8.95 3.15
C ILE A 120 -3.41 9.01 1.66
N TYR A 121 -4.37 8.86 0.75
CA TYR A 121 -4.09 8.88 -0.69
C TYR A 121 -3.60 10.24 -1.19
N SER A 122 -4.06 11.33 -0.56
CA SER A 122 -3.62 12.70 -0.89
C SER A 122 -2.18 13.03 -0.46
N LEU A 123 -1.54 12.17 0.33
CA LEU A 123 -0.12 12.30 0.67
C LEU A 123 0.74 12.00 -0.57
N ASN A 124 1.98 12.56 -0.57
CA ASN A 124 2.93 12.10 -1.57
C ASN A 124 3.21 10.60 -1.43
N PHE A 125 3.69 9.98 -2.52
CA PHE A 125 3.86 8.53 -2.58
C PHE A 125 4.75 8.00 -1.45
N GLU A 126 5.86 8.66 -1.18
CA GLU A 126 6.87 8.23 -0.20
C GLU A 126 6.32 8.26 1.23
N GLN A 127 5.59 9.30 1.59
CA GLN A 127 4.93 9.42 2.90
C GLN A 127 3.84 8.37 3.06
N ARG A 128 3.00 8.20 2.03
CA ARG A 128 1.93 7.21 2.01
C ARG A 128 2.46 5.80 2.19
N VAL A 129 3.46 5.40 1.42
CA VAL A 129 4.06 4.05 1.51
C VAL A 129 4.64 3.79 2.89
N VAL A 130 5.38 4.73 3.47
CA VAL A 130 5.97 4.56 4.80
C VAL A 130 4.89 4.42 5.87
N LEU A 131 3.80 5.19 5.80
CA LEU A 131 2.66 5.05 6.73
C LEU A 131 1.97 3.69 6.58
N ILE A 132 1.72 3.23 5.34
CA ILE A 132 1.11 1.92 5.08
C ILE A 132 1.99 0.79 5.62
N LEU A 133 3.28 0.81 5.34
CA LEU A 133 4.21 -0.22 5.83
C LEU A 133 4.29 -0.23 7.35
N PHE A 134 4.27 0.93 7.98
CA PHE A 134 4.38 1.05 9.44
C PHE A 134 3.08 0.63 10.15
N TYR A 135 1.93 1.20 9.75
CA TYR A 135 0.67 1.03 10.47
C TYR A 135 -0.17 -0.15 9.99
N LEU A 136 -0.20 -0.42 8.68
CA LEU A 136 -1.01 -1.50 8.13
C LEU A 136 -0.25 -2.83 8.09
N SER A 137 1.05 -2.78 7.80
CA SER A 137 1.88 -3.98 7.64
C SER A 137 2.75 -4.27 8.87
N ASN A 138 2.75 -3.40 9.90
CA ASN A 138 3.46 -3.54 11.18
C ASN A 138 4.99 -3.74 11.06
N PHE A 139 5.60 -3.13 10.04
CA PHE A 139 7.06 -3.16 9.91
C PHE A 139 7.73 -2.14 10.82
N SER A 140 8.86 -2.53 11.39
CA SER A 140 9.77 -1.62 12.09
C SER A 140 10.43 -0.63 11.12
N ILE A 141 10.93 0.49 11.64
CA ILE A 141 11.66 1.50 10.84
C ILE A 141 12.83 0.86 10.09
N ARG A 142 13.56 -0.07 10.72
CA ARG A 142 14.68 -0.79 10.13
C ARG A 142 14.26 -1.66 8.94
N GLU A 143 13.14 -2.40 9.08
CA GLU A 143 12.60 -3.22 8.00
C GLU A 143 12.10 -2.36 6.84
N ILE A 144 11.42 -1.24 7.14
CA ILE A 144 10.97 -0.28 6.12
C ILE A 144 12.16 0.31 5.37
N ALA A 145 13.24 0.67 6.08
CA ALA A 145 14.47 1.15 5.48
C ALA A 145 15.05 0.12 4.50
N TYR A 146 15.07 -1.16 4.90
CA TYR A 146 15.49 -2.26 4.05
C TYR A 146 14.55 -2.48 2.84
N ILE A 147 13.22 -2.47 3.06
CA ILE A 147 12.21 -2.63 2.00
C ILE A 147 12.34 -1.53 0.95
N LEU A 148 12.48 -0.28 1.36
CA LEU A 148 12.51 0.90 0.49
C LEU A 148 13.90 1.24 -0.03
N ASP A 149 14.95 0.57 0.47
CA ASP A 149 16.34 0.84 0.14
C ASP A 149 16.75 2.30 0.44
N VAL A 150 16.43 2.78 1.64
CA VAL A 150 16.70 4.14 2.11
C VAL A 150 17.24 4.10 3.55
N PRO A 151 17.99 5.12 3.99
CA PRO A 151 18.43 5.20 5.39
C PRO A 151 17.25 5.26 6.38
N GLU A 152 17.42 4.70 7.59
CA GLU A 152 16.41 4.79 8.66
C GLU A 152 16.02 6.24 8.99
N GLY A 153 16.95 7.19 8.93
CA GLY A 153 16.67 8.61 9.11
C GLY A 153 15.67 9.15 8.10
N THR A 154 15.72 8.66 6.84
CA THR A 154 14.77 8.98 5.79
C THR A 154 13.38 8.42 6.12
N VAL A 155 13.31 7.20 6.63
CA VAL A 155 12.04 6.59 7.06
C VAL A 155 11.43 7.39 8.22
N LYS A 156 12.24 7.76 9.23
CA LYS A 156 11.80 8.56 10.37
C LYS A 156 11.24 9.91 9.94
N SER A 157 11.94 10.62 9.04
CA SER A 157 11.48 11.91 8.52
C SER A 157 10.20 11.79 7.71
N ARG A 158 10.11 10.77 6.82
CA ARG A 158 8.89 10.51 6.04
C ARG A 158 7.69 10.16 6.93
N LEU A 159 7.89 9.38 8.00
CA LEU A 159 6.87 9.10 9.02
C LEU A 159 6.43 10.37 9.75
N HIS A 160 7.38 11.17 10.20
CA HIS A 160 7.10 12.42 10.91
C HIS A 160 6.25 13.38 10.05
N TYR A 161 6.72 13.71 8.86
CA TYR A 161 5.99 14.60 7.95
C TYR A 161 4.70 13.97 7.41
N GLY A 162 4.70 12.66 7.16
CA GLY A 162 3.50 11.95 6.74
C GLY A 162 2.39 12.02 7.78
N ARG A 163 2.71 11.84 9.08
CA ARG A 163 1.76 12.00 10.19
C ARG A 163 1.26 13.44 10.31
N ALA A 164 2.16 14.42 10.23
CA ALA A 164 1.79 15.82 10.32
C ALA A 164 0.83 16.23 9.18
N ASN A 165 1.16 15.84 7.95
CA ASN A 165 0.33 16.10 6.78
C ASN A 165 -1.01 15.37 6.85
N LEU A 166 -1.03 14.11 7.29
CA LEU A 166 -2.25 13.34 7.48
C LEU A 166 -3.16 14.00 8.52
N ARG A 167 -2.60 14.37 9.69
CA ARG A 167 -3.33 15.08 10.75
C ARG A 167 -3.94 16.39 10.23
N GLN A 168 -3.18 17.18 9.51
CA GLN A 168 -3.68 18.45 8.96
C GLN A 168 -4.87 18.22 8.01
N LYS A 169 -4.81 17.18 7.17
CA LYS A 169 -5.90 16.84 6.25
C LYS A 169 -7.15 16.35 6.98
N LEU A 170 -6.99 15.49 7.99
CA LEU A 170 -8.09 14.99 8.81
C LEU A 170 -8.76 16.11 9.61
N LEU A 171 -8.00 17.03 10.20
CA LEU A 171 -8.55 18.19 10.92
C LEU A 171 -9.27 19.18 10.00
N GLY A 172 -8.90 19.25 8.72
CA GLY A 172 -9.55 20.09 7.71
C GLY A 172 -10.80 19.46 7.09
N ASP A 173 -11.07 18.19 7.35
CA ASP A 173 -12.24 17.49 6.79
C ASP A 173 -13.45 17.65 7.72
N ARG A 174 -14.50 18.31 7.22
CA ARG A 174 -15.74 18.55 7.99
C ARG A 174 -16.46 17.26 8.41
N ARG A 175 -16.27 16.17 7.69
CA ARG A 175 -16.82 14.85 8.03
C ARG A 175 -16.25 14.28 9.33
N LEU A 176 -15.04 14.73 9.72
CA LEU A 176 -14.31 14.24 10.88
C LEU A 176 -14.38 15.17 12.09
N SER A 177 -15.02 16.35 11.95
CA SER A 177 -15.04 17.39 13.00
C SER A 177 -15.76 16.99 14.29
N ILE A 178 -16.44 15.85 14.33
CA ILE A 178 -17.27 15.41 15.47
C ILE A 178 -16.56 14.37 16.35
N GLY A 179 -15.49 13.69 15.91
CA GLY A 179 -14.92 12.55 16.64
C GLY A 179 -13.44 12.62 17.04
N VAL A 180 -12.63 13.45 16.42
CA VAL A 180 -11.14 13.32 16.51
C VAL A 180 -10.52 14.18 17.62
N ALA A 181 -11.29 14.94 18.37
CA ALA A 181 -10.76 15.86 19.39
C ALA A 181 -10.19 15.14 20.65
N TYR A 182 -10.39 13.84 20.85
CA TYR A 182 -10.17 13.20 22.15
C TYR A 182 -9.05 12.16 22.24
N GLU A 183 -8.35 11.78 21.17
CA GLU A 183 -7.42 10.62 21.25
C GLU A 183 -5.93 10.89 20.95
N TRP A 184 -5.48 12.13 20.88
CA TRP A 184 -4.09 12.44 20.52
C TRP A 184 -3.41 13.42 21.51
N SER A 185 -3.64 13.23 22.80
CA SER A 185 -2.89 13.93 23.87
C SER A 185 -1.76 13.06 24.38
#